data_b7081f3d6fc1e77141fd7e783c8eb602
#
_entry.id   b7081f3d6fc1e77141fd7e783c8eb602
#
_cell.length_a   1.000
_cell.length_b   1.000
_cell.length_c   1.000
_cell.angle_alpha   90.00
_cell.angle_beta   90.00
_cell.angle_gamma   90.00
#
_symmetry.space_group_name_H-M   'P 1'
#
loop_
_entity.id
_entity.type
_entity.pdbx_description
1 polymer ?
#
loop_
_entity_poly.entity_id
_entity_poly.type
_entity_poly.pdbx_seq_one_letter_code
_entity_poly.pdbx_strand_id
1 'polypeptide(L)'
;VFCIGELLIDFVAENQGSDLKKVQTFTKKAGGAPANVACAINKLGGYAAFIGCLGNDAFGDFLWKTLEEHEIDLSLTQRTDTFTTLAFVSIDTDGERDFVFSRGADKELQYQSNIKHLFNQQMVHFGAATSFLGGALEESYGHYLFDALTQDAFISFDPNFRTDLWKNNAATFIKKCLPFIEKSHLCKFSEEEAKLLSGKEHLEEACTVLHELGAPIICITMGARGTLVSTPESKKQIESTAVIPVDTTGAGDAFIGSLLSQISKLDFSPIELSSQLDLLYNMVAKANKVGALTTTKYGAIAAIPAQNEV
;
A
#
# COMPACT_ATOMS: atom_id res chain seq x y z
N VAL A 1 -9.16 2.74 -10.52
CA VAL A 1 -8.26 1.78 -9.84
C VAL A 1 -9.00 1.12 -8.69
N PHE A 2 -8.96 -0.20 -8.59
CA PHE A 2 -9.50 -0.95 -7.45
C PHE A 2 -8.39 -1.20 -6.44
N CYS A 3 -8.54 -0.70 -5.21
CA CYS A 3 -7.61 -0.94 -4.12
C CYS A 3 -8.20 -1.98 -3.17
N ILE A 4 -7.53 -3.12 -2.99
CA ILE A 4 -8.05 -4.28 -2.26
C ILE A 4 -7.23 -4.50 -0.99
N GLY A 5 -7.89 -4.63 0.15
CA GLY A 5 -7.27 -5.03 1.40
C GLY A 5 -7.85 -4.39 2.65
N GLU A 6 -7.01 -4.09 3.62
CA GLU A 6 -7.43 -3.62 4.93
C GLU A 6 -7.72 -2.11 4.98
N LEU A 7 -8.64 -1.78 5.86
CA LEU A 7 -8.88 -0.46 6.41
C LEU A 7 -9.12 -0.63 7.92
N LEU A 8 -8.43 0.13 8.74
CA LEU A 8 -8.38 -0.07 10.18
C LEU A 8 -8.21 1.26 10.95
N ILE A 9 -8.34 1.20 12.26
CA ILE A 9 -8.02 2.33 13.13
C ILE A 9 -6.59 2.19 13.64
N ASP A 10 -5.78 3.23 13.43
CA ASP A 10 -4.53 3.43 14.13
C ASP A 10 -4.74 4.33 15.36
N PHE A 11 -4.52 3.79 16.54
CA PHE A 11 -4.39 4.54 17.78
C PHE A 11 -2.91 4.88 18.00
N VAL A 12 -2.53 6.10 17.69
CA VAL A 12 -1.15 6.58 17.81
C VAL A 12 -0.98 7.29 19.15
N ALA A 13 0.02 6.85 19.95
CA ALA A 13 0.34 7.47 21.24
C ALA A 13 0.68 8.95 21.07
N GLU A 14 0.08 9.82 21.89
CA GLU A 14 0.36 11.26 21.87
C GLU A 14 1.71 11.59 22.51
N ASN A 15 2.12 10.81 23.51
CA ASN A 15 3.39 10.98 24.20
C ASN A 15 4.43 10.03 23.58
N GLN A 16 5.34 10.58 22.80
CA GLN A 16 6.52 9.82 22.31
C GLN A 16 7.47 9.49 23.47
N GLY A 17 8.22 8.40 23.33
CA GLY A 17 9.16 7.94 24.34
C GLY A 17 8.55 7.11 25.46
N SER A 18 7.37 6.52 25.24
CA SER A 18 6.68 5.67 26.20
C SER A 18 6.30 4.31 25.60
N ASP A 19 6.64 3.23 26.31
CA ASP A 19 6.10 1.88 26.09
C ASP A 19 4.55 1.93 26.17
N LEU A 20 3.86 1.21 25.30
CA LEU A 20 2.38 1.12 25.24
C LEU A 20 1.73 0.85 26.59
N LYS A 21 2.42 0.12 27.50
CA LYS A 21 1.92 -0.11 28.87
C LYS A 21 1.76 1.17 29.68
N LYS A 22 2.45 2.25 29.33
CA LYS A 22 2.45 3.53 30.05
C LYS A 22 1.66 4.61 29.35
N VAL A 23 1.32 4.41 28.07
CA VAL A 23 0.56 5.37 27.28
C VAL A 23 -0.86 5.48 27.84
N GLN A 24 -1.31 6.72 28.10
CA GLN A 24 -2.65 7.02 28.60
C GLN A 24 -3.55 7.66 27.55
N THR A 25 -2.98 8.33 26.56
CA THR A 25 -3.70 9.08 25.53
C THR A 25 -3.27 8.69 24.14
N PHE A 26 -4.28 8.51 23.26
CA PHE A 26 -4.07 8.14 21.86
C PHE A 26 -4.87 9.04 20.94
N THR A 27 -4.28 9.41 19.84
CA THR A 27 -5.01 10.02 18.72
C THR A 27 -5.47 8.91 17.76
N LYS A 28 -6.79 8.90 17.50
CA LYS A 28 -7.43 7.99 16.54
C LYS A 28 -7.20 8.48 15.12
N LYS A 29 -6.66 7.63 14.25
CA LYS A 29 -6.45 7.89 12.82
C LYS A 29 -7.02 6.76 11.97
N ALA A 30 -7.45 7.07 10.75
CA ALA A 30 -7.70 6.07 9.75
C ALA A 30 -6.37 5.58 9.16
N GLY A 31 -6.23 4.25 9.03
CA GLY A 31 -5.06 3.58 8.51
C GLY A 31 -5.44 2.38 7.64
N GLY A 32 -4.45 1.70 7.10
CA GLY A 32 -4.60 0.60 6.15
C GLY A 32 -3.98 0.98 4.81
N ALA A 33 -2.96 0.22 4.38
CA ALA A 33 -2.18 0.59 3.21
C ALA A 33 -3.03 0.73 1.93
N PRO A 34 -3.92 -0.21 1.56
CA PRO A 34 -4.75 -0.06 0.36
C PRO A 34 -5.69 1.15 0.40
N ALA A 35 -6.21 1.48 1.60
CA ALA A 35 -7.08 2.65 1.77
C ALA A 35 -6.30 3.97 1.65
N ASN A 36 -5.08 4.01 2.19
CA ASN A 36 -4.18 5.16 2.01
C ASN A 36 -3.86 5.37 0.52
N VAL A 37 -3.59 4.28 -0.22
CA VAL A 37 -3.36 4.31 -1.67
C VAL A 37 -4.58 4.84 -2.41
N ALA A 38 -5.79 4.36 -2.09
CA ALA A 38 -7.02 4.85 -2.71
C ALA A 38 -7.20 6.35 -2.50
N CYS A 39 -7.02 6.84 -1.26
CA CYS A 39 -7.09 8.26 -0.95
C CYS A 39 -6.03 9.09 -1.71
N ALA A 40 -4.81 8.55 -1.86
CA ALA A 40 -3.77 9.22 -2.63
C ALA A 40 -4.13 9.33 -4.11
N ILE A 41 -4.69 8.28 -4.71
CA ILE A 41 -5.14 8.28 -6.10
C ILE A 41 -6.17 9.40 -6.33
N ASN A 42 -7.21 9.47 -5.49
CA ASN A 42 -8.28 10.46 -5.66
C ASN A 42 -7.78 11.89 -5.41
N LYS A 43 -7.01 12.11 -4.34
CA LYS A 43 -6.44 13.43 -4.02
C LYS A 43 -5.54 13.98 -5.15
N LEU A 44 -4.95 13.10 -5.95
CA LEU A 44 -4.08 13.44 -7.07
C LEU A 44 -4.81 13.40 -8.43
N GLY A 45 -6.15 13.42 -8.38
CA GLY A 45 -7.01 13.56 -9.55
C GLY A 45 -7.21 12.27 -10.35
N GLY A 46 -6.98 11.10 -9.75
CA GLY A 46 -7.41 9.80 -10.26
C GLY A 46 -8.82 9.44 -9.75
N TYR A 47 -9.20 8.17 -9.93
CA TYR A 47 -10.44 7.59 -9.40
C TYR A 47 -10.13 6.21 -8.78
N ALA A 48 -10.53 6.01 -7.54
CA ALA A 48 -10.33 4.75 -6.84
C ALA A 48 -11.63 4.20 -6.24
N ALA A 49 -11.79 2.88 -6.32
CA ALA A 49 -12.77 2.11 -5.57
C ALA A 49 -12.05 1.27 -4.51
N PHE A 50 -12.62 1.18 -3.32
CA PHE A 50 -12.06 0.38 -2.23
C PHE A 50 -12.82 -0.93 -2.06
N ILE A 51 -12.09 -2.04 -2.02
CA ILE A 51 -12.62 -3.39 -1.76
C ILE A 51 -12.01 -3.88 -0.44
N GLY A 52 -12.81 -3.84 0.62
CA GLY A 52 -12.42 -4.24 1.96
C GLY A 52 -13.64 -4.52 2.83
N CYS A 53 -13.42 -4.82 4.10
CA CYS A 53 -14.50 -5.11 5.05
C CYS A 53 -14.33 -4.33 6.34
N LEU A 54 -15.39 -3.67 6.80
CA LEU A 54 -15.47 -2.84 8.00
C LEU A 54 -16.49 -3.38 9.01
N GLY A 55 -16.27 -3.10 10.29
CA GLY A 55 -17.22 -3.44 11.34
C GLY A 55 -18.48 -2.57 11.30
N ASN A 56 -19.62 -3.13 11.74
CA ASN A 56 -20.85 -2.39 12.04
C ASN A 56 -20.76 -1.73 13.42
N ASP A 57 -19.76 -0.86 13.60
CA ASP A 57 -19.49 -0.16 14.86
C ASP A 57 -19.04 1.30 14.60
N ALA A 58 -18.92 2.07 15.67
CA ALA A 58 -18.54 3.50 15.56
C ALA A 58 -17.18 3.75 14.91
N PHE A 59 -16.26 2.79 14.96
CA PHE A 59 -14.96 2.90 14.27
C PHE A 59 -15.10 2.60 12.78
N GLY A 60 -15.88 1.59 12.42
CA GLY A 60 -16.20 1.32 11.03
C GLY A 60 -16.95 2.47 10.36
N ASP A 61 -17.86 3.12 11.08
CA ASP A 61 -18.56 4.33 10.58
C ASP A 61 -17.60 5.51 10.40
N PHE A 62 -16.65 5.70 11.33
CA PHE A 62 -15.61 6.71 11.17
C PHE A 62 -14.74 6.45 9.94
N LEU A 63 -14.32 5.21 9.71
CA LEU A 63 -13.52 4.83 8.56
C LEU A 63 -14.29 5.01 7.25
N TRP A 64 -15.55 4.58 7.21
CA TRP A 64 -16.44 4.78 6.08
C TRP A 64 -16.54 6.26 5.70
N LYS A 65 -16.89 7.10 6.67
CA LYS A 65 -17.00 8.53 6.47
C LYS A 65 -15.67 9.16 6.01
N THR A 66 -14.54 8.70 6.55
CA THR A 66 -13.22 9.18 6.12
C THR A 66 -12.98 8.91 4.63
N LEU A 67 -13.29 7.72 4.13
CA LEU A 67 -13.13 7.42 2.71
C LEU A 67 -14.14 8.17 1.84
N GLU A 68 -15.37 8.31 2.32
CA GLU A 68 -16.41 9.09 1.64
C GLU A 68 -16.03 10.57 1.48
N GLU A 69 -15.43 11.19 2.51
CA GLU A 69 -14.89 12.55 2.47
C GLU A 69 -13.73 12.72 1.46
N HIS A 70 -13.07 11.60 1.10
CA HIS A 70 -12.03 11.56 0.06
C HIS A 70 -12.56 11.06 -1.30
N GLU A 71 -13.90 11.03 -1.45
CA GLU A 71 -14.59 10.68 -2.70
C GLU A 71 -14.23 9.28 -3.24
N ILE A 72 -13.88 8.33 -2.33
CA ILE A 72 -13.60 6.94 -2.71
C ILE A 72 -14.92 6.21 -3.00
N ASP A 73 -14.97 5.46 -4.09
CA ASP A 73 -16.10 4.59 -4.37
C ASP A 73 -16.13 3.41 -3.37
N LEU A 74 -17.14 3.40 -2.52
CA LEU A 74 -17.37 2.40 -1.48
C LEU A 74 -18.43 1.36 -1.84
N SER A 75 -18.92 1.36 -3.07
CA SER A 75 -19.99 0.46 -3.53
C SER A 75 -19.64 -1.04 -3.38
N LEU A 76 -18.34 -1.35 -3.32
CA LEU A 76 -17.80 -2.71 -3.16
C LEU A 76 -17.26 -2.99 -1.75
N THR A 77 -17.37 -2.00 -0.83
CA THR A 77 -16.91 -2.14 0.55
C THR A 77 -17.96 -2.90 1.38
N GLN A 78 -17.52 -3.95 2.07
CA GLN A 78 -18.39 -4.79 2.87
C GLN A 78 -18.47 -4.31 4.33
N ARG A 79 -19.55 -4.73 5.01
CA ARG A 79 -19.75 -4.50 6.45
C ARG A 79 -20.02 -5.84 7.14
N THR A 80 -19.54 -5.98 8.38
CA THR A 80 -19.71 -7.19 9.20
C THR A 80 -20.00 -6.83 10.65
N ASP A 81 -20.58 -7.75 11.40
CA ASP A 81 -20.77 -7.59 12.86
C ASP A 81 -19.49 -7.85 13.66
N THR A 82 -18.43 -8.33 13.01
CA THR A 82 -17.11 -8.41 13.64
C THR A 82 -16.57 -7.00 13.87
N PHE A 83 -16.01 -6.76 15.06
CA PHE A 83 -15.49 -5.46 15.47
C PHE A 83 -14.39 -4.95 14.51
N THR A 84 -14.36 -3.64 14.28
CA THR A 84 -13.36 -3.00 13.43
C THR A 84 -11.94 -3.32 13.92
N THR A 85 -11.02 -3.58 13.00
CA THR A 85 -9.61 -3.84 13.28
C THR A 85 -8.93 -2.61 13.87
N LEU A 86 -8.16 -2.82 14.94
CA LEU A 86 -7.42 -1.78 15.65
C LEU A 86 -5.94 -2.08 15.69
N ALA A 87 -5.13 -1.07 15.50
CA ALA A 87 -3.70 -1.06 15.78
C ALA A 87 -3.39 0.02 16.83
N PHE A 88 -2.56 -0.32 17.81
CA PHE A 88 -2.03 0.61 18.80
C PHE A 88 -0.54 0.76 18.57
N VAL A 89 -0.08 1.99 18.44
CA VAL A 89 1.29 2.30 18.07
C VAL A 89 1.87 3.32 19.03
N SER A 90 3.04 3.05 19.59
CA SER A 90 3.88 4.03 20.26
C SER A 90 5.31 3.97 19.71
N ILE A 91 6.07 5.01 19.97
CA ILE A 91 7.51 5.08 19.68
C ILE A 91 8.17 5.28 21.03
N ASP A 92 9.05 4.37 21.41
CA ASP A 92 9.78 4.47 22.68
C ASP A 92 10.93 5.49 22.65
N THR A 93 11.67 5.63 23.75
CA THR A 93 12.79 6.57 23.86
C THR A 93 13.94 6.28 22.93
N ASP A 94 14.07 5.03 22.49
CA ASP A 94 15.15 4.56 21.61
C ASP A 94 14.75 4.65 20.12
N GLY A 95 13.50 5.11 19.86
CA GLY A 95 12.92 5.23 18.52
C GLY A 95 12.33 3.92 17.98
N GLU A 96 12.28 2.86 18.80
CA GLU A 96 11.65 1.60 18.44
C GLU A 96 10.12 1.72 18.53
N ARG A 97 9.44 1.05 17.61
CA ARG A 97 7.97 0.99 17.61
C ARG A 97 7.50 -0.13 18.53
N ASP A 98 6.64 0.20 19.49
CA ASP A 98 5.83 -0.76 20.23
C ASP A 98 4.44 -0.84 19.56
N PHE A 99 4.02 -2.04 19.19
CA PHE A 99 2.86 -2.26 18.35
C PHE A 99 1.99 -3.38 18.89
N VAL A 100 0.70 -3.10 19.10
CA VAL A 100 -0.31 -4.09 19.43
C VAL A 100 -1.40 -4.07 18.36
N PHE A 101 -1.71 -5.24 17.83
CA PHE A 101 -2.68 -5.40 16.75
C PHE A 101 -3.85 -6.27 17.21
N SER A 102 -5.06 -5.75 17.11
CA SER A 102 -6.31 -6.45 17.37
C SER A 102 -7.07 -6.61 16.07
N ARG A 103 -6.86 -7.75 15.40
CA ARG A 103 -7.47 -8.04 14.11
C ARG A 103 -8.95 -8.31 14.24
N GLY A 104 -9.75 -7.65 13.43
CA GLY A 104 -11.21 -7.70 13.44
C GLY A 104 -11.79 -7.83 12.04
N ALA A 105 -12.62 -6.87 11.65
CA ALA A 105 -13.46 -6.88 10.45
C ALA A 105 -12.69 -7.04 9.13
N ASP A 106 -11.44 -6.56 9.03
CA ASP A 106 -10.66 -6.68 7.80
C ASP A 106 -10.52 -8.14 7.31
N LYS A 107 -10.39 -9.11 8.23
CA LYS A 107 -10.24 -10.52 7.88
C LYS A 107 -11.50 -11.16 7.29
N GLU A 108 -12.66 -10.50 7.40
CA GLU A 108 -13.98 -11.04 7.01
C GLU A 108 -14.36 -10.69 5.56
N LEU A 109 -13.49 -10.02 4.79
CA LEU A 109 -13.76 -9.72 3.38
C LEU A 109 -14.09 -10.99 2.60
N GLN A 110 -15.33 -11.10 2.14
CA GLN A 110 -15.81 -12.22 1.34
C GLN A 110 -15.58 -11.95 -0.15
N TYR A 111 -15.11 -12.96 -0.87
CA TYR A 111 -14.99 -12.90 -2.31
C TYR A 111 -16.36 -12.76 -3.00
N GLN A 112 -16.45 -11.88 -3.97
CA GLN A 112 -17.64 -11.58 -4.75
C GLN A 112 -17.38 -11.86 -6.24
N SER A 113 -17.76 -13.02 -6.74
CA SER A 113 -17.53 -13.43 -8.13
C SER A 113 -18.28 -12.57 -9.17
N ASN A 114 -19.37 -11.93 -8.75
CA ASN A 114 -20.21 -11.07 -9.60
C ASN A 114 -19.54 -9.75 -10.00
N ILE A 115 -18.48 -9.31 -9.30
CA ILE A 115 -17.77 -8.07 -9.63
C ILE A 115 -16.59 -8.28 -10.58
N LYS A 116 -16.25 -9.52 -10.92
CA LYS A 116 -15.12 -9.87 -11.80
C LYS A 116 -15.07 -9.02 -13.07
N HIS A 117 -16.21 -8.82 -13.74
CA HIS A 117 -16.28 -8.04 -14.98
C HIS A 117 -15.89 -6.57 -14.84
N LEU A 118 -15.90 -6.02 -13.61
CA LEU A 118 -15.46 -4.65 -13.33
C LEU A 118 -13.95 -4.48 -13.47
N PHE A 119 -13.17 -5.55 -13.40
CA PHE A 119 -11.72 -5.51 -13.56
C PHE A 119 -11.27 -5.47 -15.02
N ASN A 120 -12.19 -5.65 -15.97
CA ASN A 120 -11.84 -5.71 -17.40
C ASN A 120 -11.05 -4.48 -17.84
N GLN A 121 -9.78 -4.67 -18.18
CA GLN A 121 -8.83 -3.63 -18.60
C GLN A 121 -8.68 -2.46 -17.58
N GLN A 122 -8.97 -2.73 -16.33
CA GLN A 122 -8.81 -1.77 -15.24
C GLN A 122 -7.50 -2.00 -14.49
N MET A 123 -7.23 -1.15 -13.52
CA MET A 123 -6.07 -1.31 -12.63
C MET A 123 -6.54 -1.87 -11.28
N VAL A 124 -5.82 -2.89 -10.80
CA VAL A 124 -6.07 -3.51 -9.49
C VAL A 124 -4.79 -3.44 -8.65
N HIS A 125 -4.90 -2.82 -7.50
CA HIS A 125 -3.81 -2.69 -6.53
C HIS A 125 -4.04 -3.60 -5.32
N PHE A 126 -3.05 -4.41 -5.01
CA PHE A 126 -2.99 -5.29 -3.87
C PHE A 126 -1.96 -4.77 -2.85
N GLY A 127 -2.45 -4.21 -1.73
CA GLY A 127 -1.63 -3.87 -0.57
C GLY A 127 -1.81 -4.94 0.52
N ALA A 128 -0.74 -5.48 1.09
CA ALA A 128 -0.83 -6.75 1.80
C ALA A 128 -0.40 -6.71 3.27
N ALA A 129 -0.55 -5.59 3.99
CA ALA A 129 -0.12 -5.51 5.39
C ALA A 129 -0.80 -6.57 6.28
N THR A 130 -2.11 -6.79 6.14
CA THR A 130 -2.84 -7.82 6.89
C THR A 130 -3.38 -8.96 6.03
N SER A 131 -3.38 -8.81 4.72
CA SER A 131 -4.08 -9.71 3.79
C SER A 131 -3.60 -11.15 3.84
N PHE A 132 -2.32 -11.37 4.17
CA PHE A 132 -1.74 -12.71 4.28
C PHE A 132 -1.78 -13.32 5.69
N LEU A 133 -2.50 -12.72 6.64
CA LEU A 133 -2.63 -13.21 8.01
C LEU A 133 -3.78 -14.23 8.20
N GLY A 134 -4.30 -14.80 7.11
CA GLY A 134 -5.43 -15.75 7.13
C GLY A 134 -6.80 -15.06 7.13
N GLY A 135 -7.85 -15.88 7.29
CA GLY A 135 -9.24 -15.45 7.21
C GLY A 135 -9.76 -15.35 5.79
N ALA A 136 -11.02 -14.95 5.63
CA ALA A 136 -11.65 -14.84 4.32
C ALA A 136 -10.94 -13.81 3.40
N LEU A 137 -10.29 -12.79 3.98
CA LEU A 137 -9.50 -11.82 3.22
C LEU A 137 -8.37 -12.49 2.43
N GLU A 138 -7.62 -13.43 3.02
CA GLU A 138 -6.53 -14.12 2.32
C GLU A 138 -7.04 -14.95 1.14
N GLU A 139 -8.15 -15.67 1.33
CA GLU A 139 -8.79 -16.45 0.26
C GLU A 139 -9.31 -15.53 -0.84
N SER A 140 -9.99 -14.43 -0.47
CA SER A 140 -10.51 -13.42 -1.40
C SER A 140 -9.40 -12.78 -2.21
N TYR A 141 -8.23 -12.52 -1.60
CA TYR A 141 -7.06 -11.98 -2.28
C TYR A 141 -6.61 -12.86 -3.45
N GLY A 142 -6.51 -14.17 -3.23
CA GLY A 142 -6.15 -15.13 -4.29
C GLY A 142 -7.18 -15.17 -5.42
N HIS A 143 -8.48 -15.13 -5.07
CA HIS A 143 -9.56 -15.09 -6.07
C HIS A 143 -9.56 -13.80 -6.88
N TYR A 144 -9.39 -12.64 -6.24
CA TYR A 144 -9.33 -11.36 -6.94
C TYR A 144 -8.08 -11.23 -7.82
N LEU A 145 -6.93 -11.80 -7.40
CA LEU A 145 -5.76 -11.88 -8.29
C LEU A 145 -6.06 -12.68 -9.55
N PHE A 146 -6.69 -13.84 -9.41
CA PHE A 146 -7.10 -14.66 -10.55
C PHE A 146 -8.10 -13.93 -11.46
N ASP A 147 -9.07 -13.24 -10.88
CA ASP A 147 -10.04 -12.46 -11.64
C ASP A 147 -9.35 -11.31 -12.39
N ALA A 148 -8.46 -10.56 -11.75
CA ALA A 148 -7.71 -9.48 -12.39
C ALA A 148 -6.92 -10.00 -13.60
N LEU A 149 -6.24 -11.14 -13.46
CA LEU A 149 -5.51 -11.79 -14.57
C LEU A 149 -6.43 -12.17 -15.74
N THR A 150 -7.59 -12.77 -15.44
CA THR A 150 -8.51 -13.23 -16.49
C THR A 150 -9.33 -12.11 -17.13
N GLN A 151 -9.22 -10.90 -16.62
CA GLN A 151 -9.85 -9.68 -17.15
C GLN A 151 -8.81 -8.70 -17.73
N ASP A 152 -7.58 -9.15 -17.99
CA ASP A 152 -6.50 -8.35 -18.55
C ASP A 152 -6.28 -7.02 -17.78
N ALA A 153 -6.44 -7.05 -16.45
CA ALA A 153 -6.23 -5.90 -15.61
C ALA A 153 -4.73 -5.59 -15.43
N PHE A 154 -4.38 -4.32 -15.30
CA PHE A 154 -3.05 -3.94 -14.85
C PHE A 154 -2.95 -4.17 -13.34
N ILE A 155 -2.05 -5.05 -12.92
CA ILE A 155 -1.90 -5.44 -11.51
C ILE A 155 -0.71 -4.73 -10.89
N SER A 156 -0.95 -4.09 -9.74
CA SER A 156 0.08 -3.50 -8.89
C SER A 156 0.10 -4.18 -7.52
N PHE A 157 1.29 -4.44 -7.00
CA PHE A 157 1.49 -5.09 -5.71
C PHE A 157 2.46 -4.33 -4.80
N ASP A 158 2.06 -4.15 -3.54
CA ASP A 158 2.89 -3.62 -2.45
C ASP A 158 2.75 -4.57 -1.24
N PRO A 159 3.79 -5.34 -0.88
CA PRO A 159 3.70 -6.35 0.17
C PRO A 159 3.43 -5.77 1.56
N ASN A 160 3.85 -4.54 1.81
CA ASN A 160 3.66 -3.86 3.09
C ASN A 160 4.06 -4.71 4.30
N PHE A 161 5.27 -5.27 4.26
CA PHE A 161 5.80 -6.10 5.35
C PHE A 161 5.79 -5.35 6.68
N ARG A 162 5.29 -5.99 7.71
CA ARG A 162 5.29 -5.48 9.09
C ARG A 162 5.97 -6.50 9.99
N THR A 163 7.19 -6.20 10.42
CA THR A 163 8.02 -7.08 11.27
C THR A 163 7.22 -7.59 12.46
N ASP A 164 6.42 -6.74 13.11
CA ASP A 164 5.63 -7.11 14.29
C ASP A 164 4.55 -8.14 14.02
N LEU A 165 3.95 -8.15 12.83
CA LEU A 165 2.95 -9.14 12.43
C LEU A 165 3.57 -10.48 12.02
N TRP A 166 4.85 -10.47 11.60
CA TRP A 166 5.51 -11.63 11.00
C TRP A 166 6.73 -12.14 11.78
N LYS A 167 6.92 -11.74 13.04
CA LYS A 167 8.13 -11.96 13.90
C LYS A 167 8.90 -13.27 13.68
N ASN A 168 8.19 -14.40 13.55
CA ASN A 168 8.82 -15.71 13.38
C ASN A 168 8.37 -16.42 12.09
N ASN A 169 7.70 -15.73 11.17
CA ASN A 169 7.05 -16.31 10.00
C ASN A 169 7.41 -15.61 8.69
N ALA A 170 8.57 -14.96 8.60
CA ALA A 170 9.01 -14.26 7.39
C ALA A 170 9.03 -15.19 6.16
N ALA A 171 9.42 -16.46 6.32
CA ALA A 171 9.40 -17.42 5.22
C ALA A 171 7.98 -17.69 4.68
N THR A 172 6.97 -17.71 5.57
CA THR A 172 5.56 -17.84 5.14
C THR A 172 5.10 -16.59 4.39
N PHE A 173 5.47 -15.40 4.88
CA PHE A 173 5.17 -14.14 4.19
C PHE A 173 5.78 -14.12 2.77
N ILE A 174 7.07 -14.44 2.65
CA ILE A 174 7.75 -14.53 1.35
C ILE A 174 6.96 -15.45 0.41
N LYS A 175 6.66 -16.68 0.86
CA LYS A 175 5.92 -17.66 0.04
C LYS A 175 4.57 -17.11 -0.44
N LYS A 176 3.85 -16.36 0.41
CA LYS A 176 2.54 -15.79 0.06
C LYS A 176 2.66 -14.59 -0.90
N CYS A 177 3.78 -13.86 -0.89
CA CYS A 177 4.05 -12.78 -1.84
C CYS A 177 4.37 -13.28 -3.26
N LEU A 178 4.99 -14.46 -3.40
CA LEU A 178 5.48 -14.93 -4.70
C LEU A 178 4.44 -14.92 -5.82
N PRO A 179 3.19 -15.41 -5.65
CA PRO A 179 2.18 -15.38 -6.71
C PRO A 179 1.81 -13.95 -7.14
N PHE A 180 1.85 -13.00 -6.18
CA PHE A 180 1.53 -11.60 -6.46
C PHE A 180 2.68 -10.90 -7.19
N ILE A 181 3.94 -11.17 -6.81
CA ILE A 181 5.12 -10.66 -7.53
C ILE A 181 5.14 -11.19 -8.96
N GLU A 182 4.94 -12.51 -9.13
CA GLU A 182 4.95 -13.17 -10.44
C GLU A 182 3.91 -12.61 -11.41
N LYS A 183 2.75 -12.21 -10.90
CA LYS A 183 1.60 -11.82 -11.72
C LYS A 183 1.39 -10.31 -11.79
N SER A 184 2.17 -9.51 -11.09
CA SER A 184 2.03 -8.05 -11.11
C SER A 184 2.82 -7.41 -12.24
N HIS A 185 2.25 -6.35 -12.81
CA HIS A 185 2.91 -5.50 -13.81
C HIS A 185 3.80 -4.44 -13.15
N LEU A 186 3.47 -4.07 -11.92
CA LEU A 186 4.22 -3.11 -11.11
C LEU A 186 4.32 -3.61 -9.67
N CYS A 187 5.53 -3.76 -9.17
CA CYS A 187 5.78 -4.02 -7.76
C CYS A 187 6.49 -2.83 -7.12
N LYS A 188 6.00 -2.40 -5.97
CA LYS A 188 6.70 -1.43 -5.14
C LYS A 188 7.17 -2.16 -3.87
N PHE A 189 8.41 -1.93 -3.50
CA PHE A 189 9.04 -2.47 -2.30
C PHE A 189 9.73 -1.36 -1.52
N SER A 190 9.83 -1.48 -0.20
CA SER A 190 10.88 -0.81 0.57
C SER A 190 12.22 -1.52 0.33
N GLU A 191 13.33 -0.88 0.73
CA GLU A 191 14.66 -1.51 0.69
C GLU A 191 14.70 -2.81 1.49
N GLU A 192 14.07 -2.81 2.68
CA GLU A 192 13.98 -3.98 3.55
C GLU A 192 13.19 -5.11 2.90
N GLU A 193 12.04 -4.79 2.30
CA GLU A 193 11.19 -5.77 1.61
C GLU A 193 11.89 -6.37 0.38
N ALA A 194 12.60 -5.55 -0.41
CA ALA A 194 13.36 -6.04 -1.55
C ALA A 194 14.45 -7.03 -1.14
N LYS A 195 15.19 -6.74 -0.06
CA LYS A 195 16.18 -7.65 0.52
C LYS A 195 15.54 -8.92 1.05
N LEU A 196 14.46 -8.79 1.81
CA LEU A 196 13.73 -9.93 2.40
C LEU A 196 13.20 -10.88 1.31
N LEU A 197 12.53 -10.35 0.29
CA LEU A 197 11.87 -11.15 -0.74
C LEU A 197 12.84 -11.78 -1.73
N SER A 198 13.96 -11.12 -2.00
CA SER A 198 14.99 -11.63 -2.92
C SER A 198 16.05 -12.50 -2.22
N GLY A 199 16.21 -12.36 -0.90
CA GLY A 199 17.32 -12.97 -0.17
C GLY A 199 18.68 -12.36 -0.50
N LYS A 200 18.72 -11.13 -1.04
CA LYS A 200 19.94 -10.42 -1.44
C LYS A 200 20.14 -9.15 -0.63
N GLU A 201 21.41 -8.86 -0.28
CA GLU A 201 21.76 -7.65 0.45
C GLU A 201 21.89 -6.41 -0.47
N HIS A 202 22.33 -6.61 -1.72
CA HIS A 202 22.49 -5.55 -2.70
C HIS A 202 21.25 -5.38 -3.56
N LEU A 203 20.73 -4.16 -3.66
CA LEU A 203 19.46 -3.87 -4.35
C LEU A 203 19.50 -4.20 -5.85
N GLU A 204 20.65 -4.07 -6.51
CA GLU A 204 20.78 -4.43 -7.91
C GLU A 204 20.62 -5.94 -8.14
N GLU A 205 21.16 -6.77 -7.24
CA GLU A 205 20.96 -8.21 -7.24
C GLU A 205 19.52 -8.57 -6.86
N ALA A 206 18.94 -7.85 -5.89
CA ALA A 206 17.55 -8.01 -5.51
C ALA A 206 16.60 -7.76 -6.69
N CYS A 207 16.81 -6.69 -7.45
CA CYS A 207 16.04 -6.41 -8.66
C CYS A 207 16.16 -7.58 -9.68
N THR A 208 17.33 -8.16 -9.85
CA THR A 208 17.52 -9.27 -10.79
C THR A 208 16.68 -10.48 -10.39
N VAL A 209 16.72 -10.88 -9.10
CA VAL A 209 15.91 -11.98 -8.58
C VAL A 209 14.40 -11.67 -8.70
N LEU A 210 13.99 -10.45 -8.38
CA LEU A 210 12.58 -10.05 -8.46
C LEU A 210 12.05 -10.01 -9.91
N HIS A 211 12.89 -9.65 -10.88
CA HIS A 211 12.57 -9.78 -12.31
C HIS A 211 12.46 -11.24 -12.75
N GLU A 212 13.36 -12.12 -12.28
CA GLU A 212 13.29 -13.57 -12.53
C GLU A 212 12.00 -14.19 -11.97
N LEU A 213 11.43 -13.61 -10.90
CA LEU A 213 10.12 -13.99 -10.34
C LEU A 213 8.95 -13.51 -11.20
N GLY A 214 9.13 -12.56 -12.11
CA GLY A 214 8.13 -12.16 -13.08
C GLY A 214 7.74 -10.67 -13.07
N ALA A 215 8.15 -9.86 -12.10
CA ALA A 215 7.78 -8.44 -12.03
C ALA A 215 8.48 -7.61 -13.13
N PRO A 216 7.77 -7.00 -14.11
CA PRO A 216 8.40 -6.23 -15.19
C PRO A 216 8.80 -4.81 -14.76
N ILE A 217 8.10 -4.19 -13.82
CA ILE A 217 8.45 -2.88 -13.26
C ILE A 217 8.60 -3.02 -11.75
N ILE A 218 9.75 -2.63 -11.23
CA ILE A 218 10.07 -2.64 -9.81
C ILE A 218 10.44 -1.24 -9.37
N CYS A 219 9.80 -0.76 -8.29
CA CYS A 219 10.13 0.48 -7.60
C CYS A 219 10.58 0.16 -6.18
N ILE A 220 11.86 0.33 -5.86
CA ILE A 220 12.38 0.16 -4.49
C ILE A 220 12.54 1.54 -3.86
N THR A 221 11.67 1.88 -2.91
CA THR A 221 11.72 3.15 -2.18
C THR A 221 12.78 3.10 -1.08
N MET A 222 13.64 4.14 -1.02
CA MET A 222 14.81 4.22 -0.15
C MET A 222 14.78 5.50 0.74
N GLY A 223 13.58 5.94 1.09
CA GLY A 223 13.37 7.16 1.89
C GLY A 223 13.97 8.41 1.23
N ALA A 224 14.79 9.17 1.95
CA ALA A 224 15.40 10.40 1.46
C ALA A 224 16.30 10.20 0.21
N ARG A 225 16.77 8.96 -0.04
CA ARG A 225 17.58 8.63 -1.23
C ARG A 225 16.75 8.46 -2.49
N GLY A 226 15.42 8.55 -2.41
CA GLY A 226 14.51 8.39 -3.54
C GLY A 226 14.15 6.95 -3.83
N THR A 227 14.05 6.59 -5.11
CA THR A 227 13.56 5.29 -5.57
C THR A 227 14.50 4.70 -6.62
N LEU A 228 14.91 3.45 -6.42
CA LEU A 228 15.52 2.66 -7.48
C LEU A 228 14.41 2.08 -8.36
N VAL A 229 14.33 2.53 -9.60
CA VAL A 229 13.43 2.00 -10.63
C VAL A 229 14.18 0.96 -11.43
N SER A 230 13.60 -0.20 -11.59
CA SER A 230 14.18 -1.29 -12.36
C SER A 230 13.17 -1.89 -13.33
N THR A 231 13.60 -2.09 -14.55
CA THR A 231 12.99 -2.94 -15.57
C THR A 231 14.01 -4.00 -16.00
N PRO A 232 13.64 -5.04 -16.75
CA PRO A 232 14.63 -6.01 -17.26
C PRO A 232 15.77 -5.37 -18.05
N GLU A 233 15.51 -4.21 -18.68
CA GLU A 233 16.46 -3.53 -19.58
C GLU A 233 17.25 -2.39 -18.90
N SER A 234 16.73 -1.86 -17.77
CA SER A 234 17.32 -0.66 -17.15
C SER A 234 17.11 -0.62 -15.64
N LYS A 235 18.14 -0.09 -14.96
CA LYS A 235 18.08 0.26 -13.53
C LYS A 235 18.51 1.70 -13.36
N LYS A 236 17.69 2.52 -12.69
CA LYS A 236 18.01 3.94 -12.47
C LYS A 236 17.49 4.39 -11.11
N GLN A 237 18.35 5.03 -10.34
CA GLN A 237 17.94 5.73 -9.13
C GLN A 237 17.35 7.10 -9.49
N ILE A 238 16.15 7.38 -8.99
CA ILE A 238 15.45 8.66 -9.11
C ILE A 238 15.49 9.31 -7.74
N GLU A 239 16.10 10.46 -7.64
CA GLU A 239 16.27 11.19 -6.37
C GLU A 239 14.93 11.64 -5.78
N SER A 240 14.88 11.74 -4.46
CA SER A 240 13.74 12.30 -3.74
C SER A 240 13.83 13.83 -3.62
N THR A 241 12.70 14.44 -3.29
CA THR A 241 12.66 15.87 -2.92
C THR A 241 13.11 16.01 -1.47
N ALA A 242 14.06 16.92 -1.22
CA ALA A 242 14.53 17.21 0.15
C ALA A 242 13.43 17.90 0.96
N VAL A 243 13.08 17.31 2.10
CA VAL A 243 12.11 17.85 3.06
C VAL A 243 12.60 17.58 4.49
N ILE A 244 12.03 18.27 5.46
CA ILE A 244 12.21 17.96 6.88
C ILE A 244 11.03 17.07 7.29
N PRO A 245 11.25 15.77 7.54
CA PRO A 245 10.15 14.87 7.87
C PRO A 245 9.64 15.10 9.30
N VAL A 246 8.34 14.96 9.49
CA VAL A 246 7.62 15.02 10.77
C VAL A 246 7.06 13.63 11.11
N ASP A 247 6.47 12.96 10.13
CA ASP A 247 5.88 11.62 10.28
C ASP A 247 6.02 10.88 8.94
N THR A 248 6.69 9.73 8.94
CA THR A 248 6.92 8.94 7.70
C THR A 248 5.79 7.99 7.37
N THR A 249 4.72 7.96 8.19
CA THR A 249 3.57 7.08 7.98
C THR A 249 2.86 7.41 6.67
N GLY A 250 2.58 6.38 5.86
CA GLY A 250 1.86 6.53 4.60
C GLY A 250 2.68 7.09 3.43
N ALA A 251 3.96 7.42 3.61
CA ALA A 251 4.80 7.94 2.51
C ALA A 251 4.91 6.95 1.34
N GLY A 252 5.05 5.66 1.62
CA GLY A 252 5.06 4.59 0.61
C GLY A 252 3.71 4.46 -0.11
N ASP A 253 2.61 4.54 0.65
CA ASP A 253 1.25 4.46 0.11
C ASP A 253 0.96 5.69 -0.78
N ALA A 254 1.40 6.88 -0.35
CA ALA A 254 1.28 8.11 -1.14
C ALA A 254 2.13 8.05 -2.42
N PHE A 255 3.33 7.48 -2.35
CA PHE A 255 4.17 7.24 -3.52
C PHE A 255 3.47 6.34 -4.54
N ILE A 256 3.03 5.14 -4.13
CA ILE A 256 2.39 4.21 -5.07
C ILE A 256 1.04 4.74 -5.55
N GLY A 257 0.25 5.40 -4.71
CA GLY A 257 -1.00 6.05 -5.08
C GLY A 257 -0.79 7.16 -6.12
N SER A 258 0.27 7.97 -5.98
CA SER A 258 0.66 8.94 -6.99
C SER A 258 1.03 8.30 -8.32
N LEU A 259 1.82 7.23 -8.28
CA LEU A 259 2.23 6.51 -9.49
C LEU A 259 1.01 5.91 -10.19
N LEU A 260 0.11 5.24 -9.47
CA LEU A 260 -1.11 4.66 -10.02
C LEU A 260 -2.07 5.73 -10.56
N SER A 261 -2.20 6.90 -9.90
CA SER A 261 -2.99 8.03 -10.40
C SER A 261 -2.45 8.57 -11.74
N GLN A 262 -1.13 8.58 -11.93
CA GLN A 262 -0.52 8.98 -13.20
C GLN A 262 -0.72 7.92 -14.29
N ILE A 263 -0.50 6.64 -13.96
CA ILE A 263 -0.68 5.52 -14.88
C ILE A 263 -2.13 5.42 -15.37
N SER A 264 -3.12 5.66 -14.49
CA SER A 264 -4.55 5.62 -14.86
C SER A 264 -4.98 6.69 -15.88
N LYS A 265 -4.13 7.66 -16.18
CA LYS A 265 -4.36 8.76 -17.14
C LYS A 265 -3.62 8.57 -18.47
N LEU A 266 -2.94 7.42 -18.64
CA LEU A 266 -2.27 7.12 -19.89
C LEU A 266 -3.29 6.86 -21.00
N ASP A 267 -2.96 7.30 -22.20
CA ASP A 267 -3.74 7.10 -23.43
C ASP A 267 -3.35 5.82 -24.19
N PHE A 268 -2.46 5.02 -23.60
CA PHE A 268 -2.00 3.72 -24.11
C PHE A 268 -2.09 2.66 -23.00
N SER A 269 -1.90 1.39 -23.34
CA SER A 269 -1.96 0.29 -22.38
C SER A 269 -0.90 0.45 -21.28
N PRO A 270 -1.27 0.48 -19.99
CA PRO A 270 -0.29 0.55 -18.90
C PRO A 270 0.77 -0.57 -18.90
N ILE A 271 0.49 -1.70 -19.55
CA ILE A 271 1.42 -2.83 -19.67
C ILE A 271 2.67 -2.42 -20.49
N GLU A 272 2.53 -1.49 -21.43
CA GLU A 272 3.64 -0.99 -22.26
C GLU A 272 4.57 -0.03 -21.51
N LEU A 273 4.23 0.38 -20.31
CA LEU A 273 4.99 1.37 -19.53
C LEU A 273 6.42 0.93 -19.24
N SER A 274 6.68 -0.38 -19.12
CA SER A 274 8.03 -0.91 -18.90
C SER A 274 9.03 -0.57 -20.02
N SER A 275 8.54 -0.32 -21.23
CA SER A 275 9.34 0.12 -22.39
C SER A 275 9.43 1.64 -22.55
N GLN A 276 8.65 2.41 -21.77
CA GLN A 276 8.59 3.87 -21.82
C GLN A 276 9.42 4.49 -20.69
N LEU A 277 10.74 4.23 -20.68
CA LEU A 277 11.62 4.51 -19.54
C LEU A 277 11.62 5.97 -19.10
N ASP A 278 11.72 6.93 -20.03
CA ASP A 278 11.74 8.37 -19.66
C ASP A 278 10.43 8.80 -19.02
N LEU A 279 9.31 8.30 -19.52
CA LEU A 279 8.00 8.56 -18.94
C LEU A 279 7.89 7.95 -17.54
N LEU A 280 8.29 6.69 -17.37
CA LEU A 280 8.32 6.00 -16.08
C LEU A 280 9.18 6.75 -15.05
N TYR A 281 10.37 7.20 -15.44
CA TYR A 281 11.25 7.97 -14.55
C TYR A 281 10.63 9.31 -14.12
N ASN A 282 9.99 10.02 -15.03
CA ASN A 282 9.29 11.26 -14.72
C ASN A 282 8.11 11.04 -13.78
N MET A 283 7.35 9.96 -13.98
CA MET A 283 6.25 9.58 -13.08
C MET A 283 6.77 9.24 -11.68
N VAL A 284 7.87 8.49 -11.58
CA VAL A 284 8.50 8.15 -10.30
C VAL A 284 9.05 9.39 -9.60
N ALA A 285 9.64 10.36 -10.33
CA ALA A 285 10.10 11.60 -9.74
C ALA A 285 8.94 12.39 -9.07
N LYS A 286 7.79 12.46 -9.72
CA LYS A 286 6.57 13.06 -9.13
C LYS A 286 6.08 12.24 -7.93
N ALA A 287 6.08 10.91 -8.02
CA ALA A 287 5.69 10.04 -6.91
C ALA A 287 6.62 10.20 -5.71
N ASN A 288 7.94 10.35 -5.92
CA ASN A 288 8.91 10.69 -4.87
C ASN A 288 8.57 12.03 -4.19
N LYS A 289 8.20 13.06 -4.97
CA LYS A 289 7.78 14.36 -4.42
C LYS A 289 6.54 14.21 -3.55
N VAL A 290 5.53 13.46 -3.99
CA VAL A 290 4.32 13.19 -3.20
C VAL A 290 4.65 12.46 -1.90
N GLY A 291 5.42 11.38 -1.97
CA GLY A 291 5.87 10.64 -0.78
C GLY A 291 6.65 11.53 0.20
N ALA A 292 7.58 12.35 -0.30
CA ALA A 292 8.34 13.29 0.53
C ALA A 292 7.43 14.34 1.19
N LEU A 293 6.52 14.97 0.46
CA LEU A 293 5.58 15.96 1.00
C LEU A 293 4.65 15.35 2.06
N THR A 294 4.21 14.10 1.87
CA THR A 294 3.41 13.38 2.87
C THR A 294 4.13 13.29 4.21
N THR A 295 5.46 13.16 4.22
CA THR A 295 6.22 13.08 5.49
C THR A 295 6.28 14.39 6.27
N THR A 296 5.90 15.52 5.69
CA THR A 296 6.00 16.85 6.34
C THR A 296 4.86 17.17 7.30
N LYS A 297 3.83 16.30 7.35
CA LYS A 297 2.65 16.45 8.20
C LYS A 297 2.37 15.15 8.95
N TYR A 298 1.63 15.22 10.05
CA TYR A 298 1.23 14.03 10.80
C TYR A 298 0.10 13.24 10.13
N GLY A 299 0.25 11.91 10.09
CA GLY A 299 -0.75 10.95 9.61
C GLY A 299 -0.56 10.59 8.14
N ALA A 300 -1.18 9.46 7.73
CA ALA A 300 -1.11 8.98 6.35
C ALA A 300 -2.06 9.77 5.43
N ILE A 301 -3.36 9.50 5.48
CA ILE A 301 -4.38 10.10 4.59
C ILE A 301 -4.41 11.64 4.69
N ALA A 302 -4.36 12.18 5.92
CA ALA A 302 -4.42 13.62 6.15
C ALA A 302 -3.21 14.38 5.59
N ALA A 303 -2.05 13.71 5.55
CA ALA A 303 -0.78 14.30 5.13
C ALA A 303 -0.56 14.29 3.60
N ILE A 304 -1.32 13.49 2.84
CA ILE A 304 -1.20 13.44 1.37
C ILE A 304 -1.41 14.84 0.79
N PRO A 305 -0.48 15.36 -0.04
CA PRO A 305 -0.61 16.66 -0.66
C PRO A 305 -1.77 16.71 -1.67
N ALA A 306 -2.35 17.88 -1.87
CA ALA A 306 -3.30 18.10 -2.96
C ALA A 306 -2.57 18.15 -4.31
N GLN A 307 -3.30 17.91 -5.39
CA GLN A 307 -2.74 17.88 -6.75
C GLN A 307 -2.00 19.18 -7.14
N ASN A 308 -2.45 20.32 -6.66
CA ASN A 308 -1.83 21.63 -6.95
C ASN A 308 -0.57 21.92 -6.10
N GLU A 309 -0.23 21.07 -5.13
CA GLU A 309 0.99 21.16 -4.32
C GLU A 309 2.15 20.33 -4.92
N VAL A 310 1.87 19.50 -5.95
CA VAL A 310 2.81 18.54 -6.56
C VAL A 310 3.36 19.02 -7.95
#